data_2711969b1b00efd38aa32b4a89b95980
#
_entry.id   2711969b1b00efd38aa32b4a89b95980
#
_cell.length_a   1.000
_cell.length_b   1.000
_cell.length_c   1.000
_cell.angle_alpha   90.00
_cell.angle_beta   90.00
_cell.angle_gamma   90.00
#
_symmetry.space_group_name_H-M   'P 1'
#
loop_
_entity.id
_entity.type
_entity.pdbx_description
1 polymer ?
#
loop_
_entity_poly.entity_id
_entity_poly.type
_entity_poly.pdbx_seq_one_letter_code
_entity_poly.pdbx_strand_id
1 'polypeptide(L)'
;MCIRDRNHPFDNKVISGEYPPGSPFKIITGTAALDLKKVTPEEMIFDSGKHWLIDKRNAEGEALGWLNFNRALAKSDNVYFYEMGNRVGIENLDKYAAYFGIGEKTGINLPGEASGIMASPEYKRKVYDEDWYLGETFDAAIGQSFTLVTPLQMAVLLSEVANGGIKYKPYVVSRIDNKDGTPKEIFGPDKLGILPVPKNIMDLIREGLRDVTNEGGTAGDLFKGFPINVAGKTGTAENAHGRDHGWFVAYAPYDKPQIVVVALVEQGSFGAGSAGPIVRDVLAAYFNVPCLLYTSPSPR
;
A
#
# COMPACT_ATOMS: atom_id res chain seq x y z
N MET A 1 8.52 29.93 19.85
CA MET A 1 7.23 29.23 19.91
C MET A 1 6.69 28.86 18.52
N CYS A 2 6.92 29.63 17.48
CA CYS A 2 6.37 29.36 16.14
C CYS A 2 7.03 28.24 15.32
N ILE A 3 8.14 27.67 15.75
CA ILE A 3 8.80 26.53 15.06
C ILE A 3 8.18 25.20 15.49
N ARG A 4 7.53 25.15 16.66
CA ARG A 4 6.90 23.93 17.20
C ARG A 4 5.66 23.51 16.42
N ASP A 5 4.97 24.44 15.78
CA ASP A 5 3.66 24.23 15.16
C ASP A 5 3.72 24.08 13.64
N ARG A 6 4.88 24.32 13.02
CA ARG A 6 5.08 24.07 11.60
C ARG A 6 5.30 22.56 11.38
N ASN A 7 4.39 21.95 10.63
CA ASN A 7 4.42 20.54 10.22
C ASN A 7 4.26 19.51 11.35
N HIS A 8 3.75 19.89 12.52
CA HIS A 8 3.47 18.96 13.63
C HIS A 8 4.63 17.99 13.93
N PRO A 9 5.85 18.48 14.24
CA PRO A 9 7.06 17.66 14.34
C PRO A 9 7.04 16.67 15.52
N PHE A 10 6.06 16.80 16.42
CA PHE A 10 5.86 15.89 17.56
C PHE A 10 4.76 14.86 17.33
N ASP A 11 4.02 14.96 16.23
CA ASP A 11 3.03 13.96 15.88
C ASP A 11 3.73 12.74 15.28
N ASN A 12 3.44 11.58 15.81
CA ASN A 12 3.91 10.34 15.23
C ASN A 12 3.05 9.99 14.01
N LYS A 13 3.34 10.62 12.88
CA LYS A 13 2.60 10.46 11.64
C LYS A 13 2.53 9.02 11.13
N VAL A 14 3.41 8.14 11.60
CA VAL A 14 3.38 6.72 11.24
C VAL A 14 2.12 6.03 11.77
N ILE A 15 1.62 6.45 12.93
CA ILE A 15 0.46 5.85 13.58
C ILE A 15 -0.76 6.77 13.62
N SER A 16 -0.58 8.09 13.47
CA SER A 16 -1.66 9.08 13.58
C SER A 16 -1.92 9.88 12.32
N GLY A 17 -0.99 9.88 11.36
CA GLY A 17 -1.20 10.52 10.07
C GLY A 17 -2.10 9.66 9.17
N GLU A 18 -3.16 10.27 8.65
CA GLU A 18 -4.13 9.60 7.80
C GLU A 18 -4.04 10.16 6.37
N TYR A 19 -3.75 9.29 5.40
CA TYR A 19 -3.48 9.67 4.01
C TYR A 19 -4.22 8.75 3.04
N PRO A 20 -4.66 9.25 1.89
CA PRO A 20 -5.14 8.35 0.84
C PRO A 20 -4.04 7.35 0.46
N PRO A 21 -4.34 6.04 0.41
CA PRO A 21 -3.34 5.03 0.07
C PRO A 21 -2.93 5.08 -1.42
N GLY A 22 -3.82 5.52 -2.30
CA GLY A 22 -3.60 5.45 -3.73
C GLY A 22 -3.38 4.02 -4.21
N SER A 23 -2.53 3.84 -5.21
CA SER A 23 -2.29 2.54 -5.87
C SER A 23 -1.87 1.37 -4.98
N PRO A 24 -1.27 1.50 -3.79
CA PRO A 24 -1.13 0.40 -2.83
C PRO A 24 -2.45 -0.28 -2.45
N PHE A 25 -3.58 0.42 -2.48
CA PHE A 25 -4.89 -0.17 -2.25
C PHE A 25 -5.31 -1.20 -3.31
N LYS A 26 -4.71 -1.17 -4.50
CA LYS A 26 -4.92 -2.17 -5.55
C LYS A 26 -4.56 -3.59 -5.12
N ILE A 27 -3.78 -3.75 -4.07
CA ILE A 27 -3.53 -5.03 -3.40
C ILE A 27 -4.86 -5.61 -2.88
N ILE A 28 -5.66 -4.79 -2.20
CA ILE A 28 -6.97 -5.19 -1.66
C ILE A 28 -7.95 -5.44 -2.80
N THR A 29 -8.07 -4.50 -3.72
CA THR A 29 -8.98 -4.60 -4.88
C THR A 29 -8.68 -5.82 -5.73
N GLY A 30 -7.39 -6.09 -6.00
CA GLY A 30 -6.94 -7.27 -6.74
C GLY A 30 -7.24 -8.57 -6.00
N THR A 31 -7.01 -8.59 -4.68
CA THR A 31 -7.34 -9.75 -3.84
C THR A 31 -8.84 -10.05 -3.91
N ALA A 32 -9.69 -9.03 -3.74
CA ALA A 32 -11.14 -9.18 -3.82
C ALA A 32 -11.60 -9.67 -5.20
N ALA A 33 -11.04 -9.10 -6.28
CA ALA A 33 -11.40 -9.46 -7.64
C ALA A 33 -11.07 -10.93 -7.98
N LEU A 34 -9.88 -11.39 -7.58
CA LEU A 34 -9.44 -12.77 -7.80
C LEU A 34 -10.21 -13.76 -6.93
N ASP A 35 -10.34 -13.49 -5.63
CA ASP A 35 -10.98 -14.41 -4.68
C ASP A 35 -12.48 -14.56 -4.96
N LEU A 36 -13.17 -13.48 -5.31
CA LEU A 36 -14.57 -13.48 -5.74
C LEU A 36 -14.76 -13.97 -7.19
N LYS A 37 -13.68 -14.39 -7.86
CA LYS A 37 -13.70 -14.85 -9.26
C LYS A 37 -14.34 -13.83 -10.23
N LYS A 38 -14.15 -12.55 -9.97
CA LYS A 38 -14.59 -11.46 -10.84
C LYS A 38 -13.65 -11.27 -12.04
N VAL A 39 -12.47 -11.86 -11.96
CA VAL A 39 -11.44 -11.92 -13.01
C VAL A 39 -10.63 -13.21 -12.82
N THR A 40 -10.12 -13.77 -13.91
CA THR A 40 -9.06 -14.79 -13.84
C THR A 40 -7.69 -14.16 -14.05
N PRO A 41 -6.60 -14.76 -13.57
CA PRO A 41 -5.25 -14.19 -13.75
C PRO A 41 -4.87 -13.99 -15.22
N GLU A 42 -5.41 -14.82 -16.11
CA GLU A 42 -5.12 -14.84 -17.55
C GLU A 42 -6.05 -13.94 -18.37
N GLU A 43 -7.17 -13.50 -17.78
CA GLU A 43 -8.14 -12.65 -18.49
C GLU A 43 -7.48 -11.35 -18.94
N MET A 44 -7.59 -11.09 -20.25
CA MET A 44 -7.05 -9.88 -20.87
C MET A 44 -8.12 -8.80 -20.90
N ILE A 45 -7.82 -7.63 -20.36
CA ILE A 45 -8.66 -6.43 -20.43
C ILE A 45 -7.90 -5.37 -21.22
N PHE A 46 -8.62 -4.70 -22.13
CA PHE A 46 -8.03 -3.67 -22.98
C PHE A 46 -8.09 -2.31 -22.30
N ASP A 47 -6.92 -1.73 -22.05
CA ASP A 47 -6.77 -0.34 -21.63
C ASP A 47 -6.53 0.57 -22.84
N SER A 48 -7.50 1.43 -23.11
CA SER A 48 -7.42 2.48 -24.13
C SER A 48 -6.93 3.84 -23.59
N GLY A 49 -6.45 3.88 -22.33
CA GLY A 49 -6.12 5.10 -21.60
C GLY A 49 -7.32 5.70 -20.85
N LYS A 50 -8.54 5.18 -21.08
CA LYS A 50 -9.78 5.64 -20.47
C LYS A 50 -10.72 4.46 -20.22
N HIS A 51 -11.43 4.50 -19.08
CA HIS A 51 -12.46 3.48 -18.78
C HIS A 51 -13.69 3.65 -19.68
N TRP A 52 -14.24 2.54 -20.17
CA TRP A 52 -15.32 2.51 -21.16
C TRP A 52 -16.66 3.07 -20.65
N LEU A 53 -16.92 2.95 -19.33
CA LEU A 53 -18.20 3.34 -18.72
C LEU A 53 -18.18 4.79 -18.20
N ILE A 54 -17.03 5.29 -17.73
CA ILE A 54 -16.91 6.61 -17.11
C ILE A 54 -15.66 7.35 -17.59
N ASP A 55 -15.64 8.68 -17.45
CA ASP A 55 -14.49 9.50 -17.83
C ASP A 55 -13.38 9.47 -16.75
N LYS A 56 -12.82 8.29 -16.52
CA LYS A 56 -11.65 8.09 -15.66
C LYS A 56 -10.52 7.47 -16.46
N ARG A 57 -9.29 7.92 -16.17
CA ARG A 57 -8.09 7.66 -16.99
C ARG A 57 -6.92 7.19 -16.13
N ASN A 58 -5.90 6.67 -16.80
CA ASN A 58 -4.59 6.48 -16.18
C ASN A 58 -3.98 7.83 -15.80
N ALA A 59 -3.05 7.84 -14.82
CA ALA A 59 -2.49 9.05 -14.23
C ALA A 59 -1.90 10.03 -15.27
N GLU A 60 -1.27 9.52 -16.32
CA GLU A 60 -0.68 10.32 -17.40
C GLU A 60 -1.45 10.19 -18.73
N GLY A 61 -2.63 9.59 -18.68
CA GLY A 61 -3.45 9.35 -19.88
C GLY A 61 -2.87 8.28 -20.81
N GLU A 62 -1.91 7.49 -20.33
CA GLU A 62 -1.31 6.39 -21.08
C GLU A 62 -2.36 5.32 -21.44
N ALA A 63 -2.23 4.75 -22.64
CA ALA A 63 -2.97 3.58 -23.08
C ALA A 63 -2.01 2.38 -23.10
N LEU A 64 -2.23 1.42 -22.22
CA LEU A 64 -1.32 0.28 -22.05
C LEU A 64 -1.73 -0.96 -22.86
N GLY A 65 -2.87 -0.90 -23.58
CA GLY A 65 -3.34 -1.98 -24.44
C GLY A 65 -3.88 -3.18 -23.66
N TRP A 66 -3.62 -4.39 -24.16
CA TRP A 66 -4.08 -5.61 -23.51
C TRP A 66 -3.25 -5.97 -22.29
N LEU A 67 -3.89 -6.09 -21.12
CA LEU A 67 -3.27 -6.41 -19.85
C LEU A 67 -4.00 -7.57 -19.18
N ASN A 68 -3.24 -8.52 -18.67
CA ASN A 68 -3.73 -9.47 -17.66
C ASN A 68 -3.54 -8.90 -16.25
N PHE A 69 -4.02 -9.62 -15.24
CA PHE A 69 -3.96 -9.17 -13.85
C PHE A 69 -2.54 -8.78 -13.40
N ASN A 70 -1.57 -9.67 -13.64
CA ASN A 70 -0.19 -9.47 -13.19
C ASN A 70 0.43 -8.22 -13.82
N ARG A 71 0.24 -8.05 -15.13
CA ARG A 71 0.77 -6.89 -15.85
C ARG A 71 0.08 -5.59 -15.43
N ALA A 72 -1.23 -5.62 -15.18
CA ALA A 72 -1.98 -4.46 -14.69
C ALA A 72 -1.50 -4.03 -13.29
N LEU A 73 -1.23 -4.99 -12.38
CA LEU A 73 -0.69 -4.68 -11.06
C LEU A 73 0.74 -4.14 -11.16
N ALA A 74 1.60 -4.74 -11.99
CA ALA A 74 2.99 -4.32 -12.21
C ALA A 74 3.10 -2.91 -12.82
N LYS A 75 2.20 -2.58 -13.75
CA LYS A 75 2.11 -1.26 -14.39
C LYS A 75 1.30 -0.26 -13.58
N SER A 76 0.65 -0.72 -12.51
CA SER A 76 -0.26 0.13 -11.72
C SER A 76 -1.41 0.74 -12.54
N ASP A 77 -1.93 0.00 -13.52
CA ASP A 77 -2.97 0.46 -14.44
C ASP A 77 -4.25 0.84 -13.68
N ASN A 78 -4.71 2.10 -13.85
CA ASN A 78 -5.93 2.55 -13.19
C ASN A 78 -7.18 2.03 -13.92
N VAL A 79 -7.16 2.00 -15.25
CA VAL A 79 -8.31 1.59 -16.06
C VAL A 79 -8.68 0.13 -15.76
N TYR A 80 -7.69 -0.75 -15.65
CA TYR A 80 -7.91 -2.12 -15.22
C TYR A 80 -8.53 -2.19 -13.81
N PHE A 81 -8.00 -1.43 -12.86
CA PHE A 81 -8.49 -1.47 -11.47
C PHE A 81 -9.81 -0.72 -11.27
N TYR A 82 -10.17 0.23 -12.12
CA TYR A 82 -11.53 0.74 -12.20
C TYR A 82 -12.51 -0.35 -12.61
N GLU A 83 -12.17 -1.14 -13.63
CA GLU A 83 -13.00 -2.29 -14.03
C GLU A 83 -13.10 -3.33 -12.91
N MET A 84 -12.02 -3.58 -12.16
CA MET A 84 -12.09 -4.45 -10.98
C MET A 84 -13.04 -3.88 -9.92
N GLY A 85 -12.97 -2.59 -9.63
CA GLY A 85 -13.90 -1.91 -8.74
C GLY A 85 -15.36 -2.05 -9.18
N ASN A 86 -15.62 -1.88 -10.48
CA ASN A 86 -16.94 -2.06 -11.08
C ASN A 86 -17.47 -3.49 -10.86
N ARG A 87 -16.65 -4.51 -11.09
CA ARG A 87 -17.03 -5.92 -10.96
C ARG A 87 -17.17 -6.38 -9.51
N VAL A 88 -16.35 -5.87 -8.62
CA VAL A 88 -16.32 -6.23 -7.20
C VAL A 88 -17.44 -5.54 -6.43
N GLY A 89 -17.66 -4.24 -6.68
CA GLY A 89 -18.60 -3.40 -5.96
C GLY A 89 -18.07 -2.91 -4.61
N ILE A 90 -18.63 -1.78 -4.14
CA ILE A 90 -18.11 -1.11 -2.93
C ILE A 90 -18.27 -1.95 -1.66
N GLU A 91 -19.36 -2.69 -1.50
CA GLU A 91 -19.61 -3.53 -0.32
C GLU A 91 -18.55 -4.63 -0.17
N ASN A 92 -18.12 -5.25 -1.29
CA ASN A 92 -17.04 -6.22 -1.24
C ASN A 92 -15.67 -5.56 -1.05
N LEU A 93 -15.44 -4.37 -1.62
CA LEU A 93 -14.20 -3.61 -1.37
C LEU A 93 -14.06 -3.28 0.11
N ASP A 94 -15.13 -2.80 0.75
CA ASP A 94 -15.19 -2.50 2.18
C ASP A 94 -14.91 -3.76 3.02
N LYS A 95 -15.57 -4.87 2.68
CA LYS A 95 -15.36 -6.17 3.34
C LYS A 95 -13.89 -6.64 3.27
N TYR A 96 -13.27 -6.56 2.08
CA TYR A 96 -11.88 -6.98 1.93
C TYR A 96 -10.91 -5.99 2.58
N ALA A 97 -11.22 -4.68 2.57
CA ALA A 97 -10.47 -3.68 3.32
C ALA A 97 -10.47 -3.99 4.82
N ALA A 98 -11.63 -4.35 5.39
CA ALA A 98 -11.74 -4.77 6.78
C ALA A 98 -10.94 -6.07 7.08
N TYR A 99 -10.87 -7.02 6.14
CA TYR A 99 -10.01 -8.19 6.29
C TYR A 99 -8.54 -7.80 6.49
N PHE A 100 -8.05 -6.76 5.81
CA PHE A 100 -6.71 -6.20 5.97
C PHE A 100 -6.60 -5.13 7.07
N GLY A 101 -7.63 -4.94 7.87
CA GLY A 101 -7.62 -4.01 9.01
C GLY A 101 -7.68 -2.52 8.63
N ILE A 102 -8.11 -2.18 7.41
CA ILE A 102 -8.37 -0.78 7.04
C ILE A 102 -9.64 -0.28 7.72
N GLY A 103 -9.56 0.91 8.30
CA GLY A 103 -10.64 1.48 9.11
C GLY A 103 -10.60 1.08 10.59
N GLU A 104 -9.61 0.27 11.00
CA GLU A 104 -9.41 -0.18 12.37
C GLU A 104 -8.01 0.10 12.87
N LYS A 105 -7.85 0.27 14.19
CA LYS A 105 -6.54 0.39 14.82
C LYS A 105 -5.78 -0.94 14.74
N THR A 106 -4.47 -0.88 14.48
CA THR A 106 -3.62 -2.08 14.48
C THR A 106 -3.42 -2.64 15.89
N GLY A 107 -3.68 -1.82 16.91
CA GLY A 107 -3.52 -2.17 18.31
C GLY A 107 -2.08 -2.07 18.81
N ILE A 108 -1.20 -1.32 18.13
CA ILE A 108 0.16 -1.05 18.60
C ILE A 108 0.13 -0.40 19.99
N ASN A 109 1.07 -0.79 20.86
CA ASN A 109 1.14 -0.28 22.23
C ASN A 109 1.75 1.13 22.30
N LEU A 110 1.20 2.06 21.49
CA LEU A 110 1.57 3.48 21.49
C LEU A 110 0.30 4.34 21.54
N PRO A 111 0.33 5.48 22.24
CA PRO A 111 -0.82 6.39 22.29
C PRO A 111 -1.00 7.15 20.97
N GLY A 112 -2.24 7.55 20.68
CA GLY A 112 -2.54 8.42 19.55
C GLY A 112 -2.68 7.70 18.21
N GLU A 113 -2.86 6.38 18.21
CA GLU A 113 -3.11 5.63 16.98
C GLU A 113 -4.45 6.02 16.36
N ALA A 114 -4.46 6.36 15.06
CA ALA A 114 -5.66 6.59 14.27
C ALA A 114 -6.16 5.28 13.64
N SER A 115 -7.47 5.22 13.38
CA SER A 115 -8.09 4.04 12.77
C SER A 115 -8.09 4.06 11.24
N GLY A 116 -7.78 5.21 10.62
CA GLY A 116 -8.06 5.38 9.21
C GLY A 116 -9.56 5.42 8.91
N ILE A 117 -9.88 5.50 7.63
CA ILE A 117 -11.26 5.53 7.12
C ILE A 117 -11.32 4.61 5.90
N MET A 118 -12.31 3.73 5.83
CA MET A 118 -12.68 3.06 4.60
C MET A 118 -13.85 3.78 3.94
N ALA A 119 -13.70 4.12 2.67
CA ALA A 119 -14.75 4.70 1.86
C ALA A 119 -15.91 3.71 1.71
N SER A 120 -17.10 4.09 2.17
CA SER A 120 -18.30 3.25 2.07
C SER A 120 -19.57 4.10 1.97
N PRO A 121 -20.68 3.52 1.46
CA PRO A 121 -21.97 4.19 1.45
C PRO A 121 -22.43 4.62 2.84
N GLU A 122 -22.17 3.78 3.85
CA GLU A 122 -22.52 4.10 5.24
C GLU A 122 -21.72 5.30 5.75
N TYR A 123 -20.40 5.32 5.52
CA TYR A 123 -19.56 6.46 5.91
C TYR A 123 -20.04 7.74 5.26
N LYS A 124 -20.29 7.73 3.93
CA LYS A 124 -20.74 8.92 3.21
C LYS A 124 -22.07 9.44 3.72
N ARG A 125 -23.04 8.57 3.92
CA ARG A 125 -24.37 8.95 4.47
C ARG A 125 -24.25 9.53 5.86
N LYS A 126 -23.42 8.94 6.71
CA LYS A 126 -23.24 9.39 8.10
C LYS A 126 -22.55 10.76 8.20
N VAL A 127 -21.58 11.04 7.33
CA VAL A 127 -20.72 12.23 7.43
C VAL A 127 -21.23 13.37 6.56
N TYR A 128 -21.76 13.07 5.38
CA TYR A 128 -22.14 14.07 4.37
C TYR A 128 -23.65 14.12 4.11
N ASP A 129 -24.43 13.16 4.63
CA ASP A 129 -25.87 13.01 4.37
C ASP A 129 -26.18 12.88 2.86
N GLU A 130 -25.30 12.18 2.13
CA GLU A 130 -25.40 11.98 0.69
C GLU A 130 -25.43 10.51 0.31
N ASP A 131 -26.03 10.20 -0.84
CA ASP A 131 -26.01 8.87 -1.43
C ASP A 131 -24.64 8.58 -2.09
N TRP A 132 -24.33 7.28 -2.18
CA TRP A 132 -23.14 6.80 -2.87
C TRP A 132 -23.32 6.79 -4.38
N TYR A 133 -22.33 7.27 -5.13
CA TYR A 133 -22.31 7.24 -6.59
C TYR A 133 -21.32 6.22 -7.10
N LEU A 134 -21.62 5.63 -8.27
CA LEU A 134 -20.75 4.63 -8.90
C LEU A 134 -19.32 5.14 -9.12
N GLY A 135 -19.15 6.41 -9.46
CA GLY A 135 -17.83 7.03 -9.63
C GLY A 135 -16.94 6.93 -8.39
N GLU A 136 -17.54 6.96 -7.20
CA GLU A 136 -16.81 6.84 -5.92
C GLU A 136 -16.30 5.41 -5.70
N THR A 137 -17.01 4.39 -6.22
CA THR A 137 -16.52 3.00 -6.21
C THR A 137 -15.25 2.84 -7.03
N PHE A 138 -15.18 3.52 -8.17
CA PHE A 138 -13.99 3.52 -9.02
C PHE A 138 -12.81 4.18 -8.31
N ASP A 139 -13.03 5.32 -7.66
CA ASP A 139 -11.98 6.00 -6.89
C ASP A 139 -11.54 5.16 -5.70
N ALA A 140 -12.47 4.58 -4.95
CA ALA A 140 -12.17 3.70 -3.83
C ALA A 140 -11.35 2.47 -4.28
N ALA A 141 -11.61 1.91 -5.47
CA ALA A 141 -10.88 0.75 -5.98
C ALA A 141 -9.39 1.01 -6.23
N ILE A 142 -8.99 2.25 -6.39
CA ILE A 142 -7.59 2.66 -6.53
C ILE A 142 -7.04 3.40 -5.30
N GLY A 143 -7.77 3.33 -4.16
CA GLY A 143 -7.34 3.93 -2.90
C GLY A 143 -7.46 5.45 -2.83
N GLN A 144 -8.46 6.00 -3.51
CA GLN A 144 -8.85 7.40 -3.48
C GLN A 144 -10.23 7.54 -2.83
N SER A 145 -10.99 8.59 -3.13
CA SER A 145 -12.27 8.92 -2.48
C SER A 145 -12.05 9.26 -1.00
N PHE A 146 -12.85 8.71 -0.11
CA PHE A 146 -12.79 8.97 1.34
C PHE A 146 -11.84 8.01 2.09
N THR A 147 -11.16 7.10 1.38
CA THR A 147 -10.27 6.11 2.04
C THR A 147 -9.01 6.80 2.56
N LEU A 148 -8.76 6.66 3.85
CA LEU A 148 -7.57 7.16 4.53
C LEU A 148 -6.93 6.04 5.35
N VAL A 149 -5.60 5.94 5.29
CA VAL A 149 -4.83 4.93 6.02
C VAL A 149 -3.63 5.54 6.72
N THR A 150 -3.17 4.92 7.79
CA THR A 150 -1.89 5.26 8.39
C THR A 150 -0.75 4.47 7.71
N PRO A 151 0.49 4.99 7.71
CA PRO A 151 1.66 4.22 7.25
C PRO A 151 1.81 2.87 7.96
N LEU A 152 1.47 2.79 9.24
CA LEU A 152 1.51 1.54 9.99
C LEU A 152 0.48 0.53 9.46
N GLN A 153 -0.75 0.94 9.16
CA GLN A 153 -1.74 0.05 8.54
C GLN A 153 -1.24 -0.52 7.22
N MET A 154 -0.58 0.28 6.39
CA MET A 154 0.01 -0.20 5.13
C MET A 154 1.16 -1.18 5.38
N ALA A 155 1.95 -1.00 6.44
CA ALA A 155 3.01 -1.95 6.81
C ALA A 155 2.41 -3.28 7.31
N VAL A 156 1.36 -3.23 8.11
CA VAL A 156 0.63 -4.43 8.59
C VAL A 156 0.02 -5.18 7.40
N LEU A 157 -0.73 -4.49 6.53
CA LEU A 157 -1.31 -5.07 5.31
C LEU A 157 -0.24 -5.80 4.49
N LEU A 158 0.88 -5.13 4.21
CA LEU A 158 1.92 -5.73 3.38
C LEU A 158 2.63 -6.88 4.09
N SER A 159 2.75 -6.84 5.42
CA SER A 159 3.30 -7.96 6.20
C SER A 159 2.40 -9.20 6.11
N GLU A 160 1.08 -9.02 6.11
CA GLU A 160 0.10 -10.09 5.92
C GLU A 160 0.23 -10.72 4.51
N VAL A 161 0.39 -9.89 3.48
CA VAL A 161 0.66 -10.38 2.11
C VAL A 161 1.98 -11.15 2.06
N ALA A 162 3.04 -10.60 2.63
CA ALA A 162 4.37 -11.17 2.60
C ALA A 162 4.46 -12.54 3.30
N ASN A 163 3.77 -12.71 4.44
CA ASN A 163 3.83 -13.91 5.26
C ASN A 163 2.75 -14.95 4.93
N GLY A 164 1.95 -14.74 3.89
CA GLY A 164 0.90 -15.67 3.46
C GLY A 164 -0.41 -15.55 4.23
N GLY A 165 -0.72 -14.37 4.77
CA GLY A 165 -2.01 -14.04 5.35
C GLY A 165 -2.09 -14.11 6.88
N ILE A 166 -0.98 -14.27 7.57
CA ILE A 166 -0.98 -14.31 9.04
C ILE A 166 -1.02 -12.87 9.60
N LYS A 167 -2.03 -12.61 10.42
CA LYS A 167 -2.20 -11.32 11.11
C LYS A 167 -1.45 -11.33 12.44
N TYR A 168 -0.58 -10.35 12.64
CA TYR A 168 0.11 -10.12 13.91
C TYR A 168 -0.17 -8.71 14.43
N LYS A 169 -0.32 -8.61 15.75
CA LYS A 169 -0.34 -7.31 16.43
C LYS A 169 1.06 -6.69 16.41
N PRO A 170 1.21 -5.45 15.89
CA PRO A 170 2.51 -4.78 15.95
C PRO A 170 2.86 -4.38 17.38
N TYR A 171 4.14 -4.43 17.73
CA TYR A 171 4.66 -4.00 19.03
C TYR A 171 6.05 -3.39 18.88
N VAL A 172 6.42 -2.50 19.81
CA VAL A 172 7.73 -1.81 19.84
C VAL A 172 8.54 -2.12 21.07
N VAL A 173 7.92 -2.68 22.11
CA VAL A 173 8.59 -3.07 23.34
C VAL A 173 8.79 -4.58 23.31
N SER A 174 10.05 -5.02 23.31
CA SER A 174 10.40 -6.44 23.36
C SER A 174 10.52 -6.97 24.79
N ARG A 175 10.94 -6.11 25.75
CA ARG A 175 11.17 -6.51 27.13
C ARG A 175 11.11 -5.31 28.09
N ILE A 176 10.60 -5.55 29.29
CA ILE A 176 10.71 -4.65 30.42
C ILE A 176 11.53 -5.37 31.51
N ASP A 177 12.52 -4.69 32.04
CA ASP A 177 13.39 -5.24 33.10
C ASP A 177 13.10 -4.62 34.46
N ASN A 178 13.34 -5.39 35.52
CA ASN A 178 13.45 -4.89 36.88
C ASN A 178 14.72 -4.06 37.06
N LYS A 179 14.84 -3.35 38.19
CA LYS A 179 16.04 -2.53 38.51
C LYS A 179 17.30 -3.33 38.59
N ASP A 180 17.23 -4.62 38.90
CA ASP A 180 18.35 -5.56 38.97
C ASP A 180 18.73 -6.20 37.62
N GLY A 181 18.06 -5.80 36.52
CA GLY A 181 18.30 -6.31 35.18
C GLY A 181 17.60 -7.63 34.86
N THR A 182 16.86 -8.21 35.80
CA THR A 182 16.06 -9.40 35.51
C THR A 182 14.80 -9.06 34.68
N PRO A 183 14.39 -9.91 33.73
CA PRO A 183 13.17 -9.67 32.98
C PRO A 183 11.95 -9.59 33.90
N LYS A 184 11.20 -8.49 33.80
CA LYS A 184 9.89 -8.35 34.44
C LYS A 184 8.76 -8.82 33.49
N GLU A 185 8.88 -8.48 32.24
CA GLU A 185 7.89 -8.84 31.21
C GLU A 185 8.61 -8.96 29.85
N ILE A 186 8.25 -9.97 29.09
CA ILE A 186 8.79 -10.22 27.73
C ILE A 186 7.63 -10.22 26.76
N PHE A 187 7.74 -9.43 25.69
CA PHE A 187 6.77 -9.36 24.61
C PHE A 187 7.29 -10.11 23.39
N GLY A 188 6.39 -10.72 22.66
CA GLY A 188 6.69 -11.45 21.43
C GLY A 188 5.57 -11.33 20.41
N PRO A 189 5.69 -12.01 19.27
CA PRO A 189 4.66 -12.00 18.23
C PRO A 189 3.31 -12.48 18.77
N ASP A 190 2.30 -11.59 18.69
CA ASP A 190 0.91 -11.89 19.05
C ASP A 190 0.10 -12.12 17.77
N LYS A 191 -0.25 -13.38 17.52
CA LYS A 191 -1.01 -13.78 16.35
C LYS A 191 -2.50 -13.53 16.55
N LEU A 192 -3.06 -12.57 15.80
CA LEU A 192 -4.47 -12.22 15.86
C LEU A 192 -5.37 -13.13 15.02
N GLY A 193 -4.82 -13.75 13.97
CA GLY A 193 -5.60 -14.61 13.08
C GLY A 193 -4.92 -14.89 11.73
N ILE A 194 -5.73 -15.30 10.79
CA ILE A 194 -5.33 -15.55 9.40
C ILE A 194 -6.37 -14.87 8.50
N LEU A 195 -5.90 -14.19 7.45
CA LEU A 195 -6.78 -13.62 6.42
C LEU A 195 -7.65 -14.72 5.80
N PRO A 196 -8.95 -14.50 5.64
CA PRO A 196 -9.85 -15.46 4.98
C PRO A 196 -9.70 -15.40 3.44
N VAL A 197 -8.47 -15.50 2.95
CA VAL A 197 -8.10 -15.44 1.53
C VAL A 197 -7.29 -16.69 1.19
N PRO A 198 -7.64 -17.43 0.14
CA PRO A 198 -6.91 -18.62 -0.27
C PRO A 198 -5.44 -18.33 -0.59
N LYS A 199 -4.56 -19.27 -0.23
CA LYS A 199 -3.10 -19.12 -0.43
C LYS A 199 -2.74 -18.86 -1.89
N ASN A 200 -3.37 -19.52 -2.84
CA ASN A 200 -3.10 -19.32 -4.27
C ASN A 200 -3.42 -17.88 -4.72
N ILE A 201 -4.45 -17.24 -4.15
CA ILE A 201 -4.76 -15.84 -4.43
C ILE A 201 -3.65 -14.93 -3.87
N MET A 202 -3.21 -15.19 -2.63
CA MET A 202 -2.10 -14.44 -2.04
C MET A 202 -0.80 -14.61 -2.84
N ASP A 203 -0.53 -15.80 -3.37
CA ASP A 203 0.64 -16.06 -4.21
C ASP A 203 0.59 -15.25 -5.52
N LEU A 204 -0.59 -15.15 -6.17
CA LEU A 204 -0.79 -14.29 -7.36
C LEU A 204 -0.56 -12.80 -7.05
N ILE A 205 -1.07 -12.31 -5.93
CA ILE A 205 -0.80 -10.93 -5.49
C ILE A 205 0.70 -10.71 -5.28
N ARG A 206 1.37 -11.62 -4.58
CA ARG A 206 2.82 -11.53 -4.33
C ARG A 206 3.62 -11.52 -5.63
N GLU A 207 3.23 -12.34 -6.61
CA GLU A 207 3.87 -12.36 -7.94
C GLU A 207 3.72 -11.02 -8.66
N GLY A 208 2.51 -10.44 -8.69
CA GLY A 208 2.29 -9.12 -9.27
C GLY A 208 3.09 -8.01 -8.57
N LEU A 209 3.25 -8.08 -7.24
CA LEU A 209 4.09 -7.14 -6.48
C LEU A 209 5.59 -7.30 -6.79
N ARG A 210 6.07 -8.54 -7.05
CA ARG A 210 7.43 -8.77 -7.51
C ARG A 210 7.66 -8.11 -8.87
N ASP A 211 6.70 -8.22 -9.76
CA ASP A 211 6.81 -7.68 -11.12
C ASP A 211 6.81 -6.13 -11.16
N VAL A 212 6.34 -5.46 -10.10
CA VAL A 212 6.48 -3.99 -9.93
C VAL A 212 7.96 -3.58 -9.90
N THR A 213 8.81 -4.37 -9.26
CA THR A 213 10.25 -4.08 -9.07
C THR A 213 11.14 -4.73 -10.12
N ASN A 214 10.56 -5.56 -11.00
CA ASN A 214 11.24 -6.18 -12.13
C ASN A 214 11.22 -5.27 -13.37
N GLU A 215 11.98 -5.66 -14.39
CA GLU A 215 12.04 -4.94 -15.66
C GLU A 215 10.65 -4.72 -16.26
N GLY A 216 10.35 -3.48 -16.58
CA GLY A 216 9.08 -3.05 -17.12
C GLY A 216 7.97 -2.85 -16.08
N GLY A 217 8.21 -3.04 -14.78
CA GLY A 217 7.35 -2.58 -13.69
C GLY A 217 7.58 -1.11 -13.34
N THR A 218 6.69 -0.53 -12.51
CA THR A 218 6.76 0.91 -12.15
C THR A 218 7.97 1.29 -11.30
N ALA A 219 8.67 0.31 -10.71
CA ALA A 219 9.90 0.51 -9.94
C ALA A 219 11.08 -0.34 -10.48
N GLY A 220 10.98 -0.87 -11.70
CA GLY A 220 12.01 -1.74 -12.28
C GLY A 220 13.38 -1.05 -12.37
N ASP A 221 13.43 0.18 -12.85
CA ASP A 221 14.69 0.94 -12.95
C ASP A 221 15.29 1.24 -11.57
N LEU A 222 14.47 1.47 -10.55
CA LEU A 222 14.93 1.73 -9.19
C LEU A 222 15.66 0.52 -8.59
N PHE A 223 15.18 -0.69 -8.87
CA PHE A 223 15.76 -1.94 -8.33
C PHE A 223 16.67 -2.67 -9.31
N LYS A 224 16.96 -2.10 -10.48
CA LYS A 224 17.89 -2.66 -11.44
C LYS A 224 19.26 -2.89 -10.81
N GLY A 225 19.71 -4.15 -10.84
CA GLY A 225 20.98 -4.55 -10.23
C GLY A 225 20.96 -4.65 -8.69
N PHE A 226 19.83 -4.48 -8.04
CA PHE A 226 19.72 -4.73 -6.60
C PHE A 226 19.82 -6.24 -6.35
N PRO A 227 20.71 -6.71 -5.44
CA PRO A 227 21.02 -8.14 -5.33
C PRO A 227 19.96 -8.98 -4.60
N ILE A 228 18.96 -8.34 -4.02
CA ILE A 228 17.87 -8.99 -3.28
C ILE A 228 16.57 -8.83 -4.09
N ASN A 229 15.85 -9.93 -4.29
CA ASN A 229 14.53 -9.87 -4.91
C ASN A 229 13.55 -9.15 -3.99
N VAL A 230 13.01 -8.04 -4.47
CA VAL A 230 12.05 -7.20 -3.75
C VAL A 230 10.67 -7.38 -4.38
N ALA A 231 9.63 -7.31 -3.57
CA ALA A 231 8.26 -7.15 -4.02
C ALA A 231 7.67 -5.89 -3.40
N GLY A 232 6.93 -5.11 -4.17
CA GLY A 232 6.40 -3.86 -3.64
C GLY A 232 5.35 -3.22 -4.53
N LYS A 233 4.90 -2.05 -4.14
CA LYS A 233 3.93 -1.24 -4.90
C LYS A 233 4.24 0.23 -4.76
N THR A 234 4.33 0.91 -5.88
CA THR A 234 4.37 2.37 -5.95
C THR A 234 2.98 2.96 -5.74
N GLY A 235 2.90 4.13 -5.16
CA GLY A 235 1.68 4.91 -5.05
C GLY A 235 1.89 6.39 -5.29
N THR A 236 0.90 6.99 -5.89
CA THR A 236 0.73 8.43 -5.97
C THR A 236 -0.69 8.69 -5.51
N ALA A 237 -0.84 9.46 -4.45
CA ALA A 237 -2.14 9.74 -3.85
C ALA A 237 -2.44 11.23 -3.96
N GLU A 238 -3.59 11.55 -4.55
CA GLU A 238 -4.03 12.93 -4.73
C GLU A 238 -4.14 13.65 -3.39
N ASN A 239 -3.75 14.91 -3.39
CA ASN A 239 -3.80 15.79 -2.23
C ASN A 239 -4.52 17.08 -2.61
N ALA A 240 -5.65 17.35 -1.99
CA ALA A 240 -6.47 18.54 -2.24
C ALA A 240 -5.75 19.87 -1.93
N HIS A 241 -4.68 19.84 -1.14
CA HIS A 241 -3.98 21.01 -0.64
C HIS A 241 -2.51 21.13 -1.08
N GLY A 242 -2.13 20.50 -2.20
CA GLY A 242 -0.76 20.57 -2.68
C GLY A 242 -0.43 19.52 -3.73
N ARG A 243 0.86 19.18 -3.81
CA ARG A 243 1.28 18.08 -4.68
C ARG A 243 0.84 16.75 -4.08
N ASP A 244 0.70 15.75 -4.92
CA ASP A 244 0.37 14.40 -4.52
C ASP A 244 1.37 13.82 -3.50
N HIS A 245 0.88 12.92 -2.66
CA HIS A 245 1.74 12.16 -1.75
C HIS A 245 2.37 10.98 -2.49
N GLY A 246 3.68 10.80 -2.31
CA GLY A 246 4.40 9.66 -2.86
C GLY A 246 4.45 8.50 -1.87
N TRP A 247 3.94 7.33 -2.24
CA TRP A 247 4.03 6.09 -1.48
C TRP A 247 4.96 5.08 -2.12
N PHE A 248 5.68 4.36 -1.29
CA PHE A 248 6.28 3.10 -1.70
C PHE A 248 6.18 2.09 -0.55
N VAL A 249 5.59 0.95 -0.84
CA VAL A 249 5.46 -0.17 0.10
C VAL A 249 6.21 -1.37 -0.49
N ALA A 250 7.10 -2.01 0.29
CA ALA A 250 7.86 -3.15 -0.19
C ALA A 250 8.19 -4.15 0.92
N TYR A 251 8.43 -5.39 0.53
CA TYR A 251 9.02 -6.40 1.39
C TYR A 251 10.16 -7.14 0.69
N ALA A 252 11.07 -7.67 1.45
CA ALA A 252 12.22 -8.41 0.94
C ALA A 252 12.73 -9.45 1.94
N PRO A 253 13.42 -10.52 1.47
CA PRO A 253 13.40 -11.04 0.11
C PRO A 253 12.01 -11.53 -0.33
N TYR A 254 11.72 -11.54 -1.62
CA TYR A 254 10.44 -12.04 -2.14
C TYR A 254 10.12 -13.48 -1.71
N ASP A 255 11.12 -14.38 -1.84
CA ASP A 255 10.93 -15.81 -1.58
C ASP A 255 10.83 -16.14 -0.08
N LYS A 256 11.56 -15.41 0.75
CA LYS A 256 11.60 -15.60 2.22
C LYS A 256 11.57 -14.25 2.93
N PRO A 257 10.41 -13.62 3.02
CA PRO A 257 10.28 -12.28 3.59
C PRO A 257 10.86 -12.15 5.00
N GLN A 258 11.65 -11.11 5.23
CA GLN A 258 12.29 -10.80 6.51
C GLN A 258 11.93 -9.41 6.99
N ILE A 259 11.65 -8.47 6.08
CA ILE A 259 11.36 -7.09 6.41
C ILE A 259 10.30 -6.52 5.47
N VAL A 260 9.43 -5.70 6.01
CA VAL A 260 8.55 -4.79 5.28
C VAL A 260 9.03 -3.37 5.50
N VAL A 261 9.07 -2.58 4.44
CA VAL A 261 9.42 -1.15 4.49
C VAL A 261 8.32 -0.36 3.80
N VAL A 262 7.81 0.64 4.48
CA VAL A 262 6.83 1.58 3.95
C VAL A 262 7.37 2.98 4.07
N ALA A 263 7.38 3.72 2.98
CA ALA A 263 7.69 5.13 2.97
C ALA A 263 6.55 5.94 2.37
N LEU A 264 6.23 7.04 3.04
CA LEU A 264 5.35 8.10 2.57
C LEU A 264 6.13 9.40 2.54
N VAL A 265 6.11 10.08 1.41
CA VAL A 265 6.64 11.43 1.27
C VAL A 265 5.49 12.39 1.01
N GLU A 266 5.16 13.19 2.01
CA GLU A 266 4.12 14.22 1.87
C GLU A 266 4.49 15.17 0.74
N GLN A 267 3.55 15.40 -0.19
CA GLN A 267 3.75 16.24 -1.38
C GLN A 267 4.96 15.84 -2.25
N GLY A 268 5.33 14.56 -2.18
CA GLY A 268 6.48 14.00 -2.88
C GLY A 268 6.24 13.69 -4.37
N SER A 269 5.01 13.91 -4.86
CA SER A 269 4.59 13.56 -6.21
C SER A 269 4.69 12.04 -6.46
N PHE A 270 5.39 11.56 -7.48
CA PHE A 270 5.47 10.14 -7.82
C PHE A 270 6.21 9.32 -6.77
N GLY A 271 5.57 8.24 -6.30
CA GLY A 271 6.12 7.38 -5.26
C GLY A 271 7.44 6.70 -5.64
N ALA A 272 7.62 6.27 -6.90
CA ALA A 272 8.86 5.67 -7.37
C ALA A 272 10.06 6.64 -7.25
N GLY A 273 9.85 7.93 -7.49
CA GLY A 273 10.90 8.96 -7.45
C GLY A 273 11.17 9.54 -6.06
N SER A 274 10.17 9.55 -5.17
CA SER A 274 10.28 10.17 -3.85
C SER A 274 10.43 9.15 -2.72
N ALA A 275 9.47 8.27 -2.54
CA ALA A 275 9.46 7.25 -1.49
C ALA A 275 10.31 6.02 -1.85
N GLY A 276 10.42 5.69 -3.12
CA GLY A 276 11.16 4.51 -3.61
C GLY A 276 12.64 4.49 -3.21
N PRO A 277 13.43 5.57 -3.42
CA PRO A 277 14.82 5.63 -2.99
C PRO A 277 15.00 5.38 -1.49
N ILE A 278 14.10 5.93 -0.66
CA ILE A 278 14.12 5.72 0.80
C ILE A 278 13.96 4.22 1.12
N VAL A 279 12.96 3.57 0.52
CA VAL A 279 12.71 2.13 0.72
C VAL A 279 13.91 1.30 0.27
N ARG A 280 14.48 1.60 -0.91
CA ARG A 280 15.66 0.91 -1.44
C ARG A 280 16.86 1.04 -0.52
N ASP A 281 17.12 2.24 0.01
CA ASP A 281 18.27 2.50 0.89
C ASP A 281 18.10 1.80 2.25
N VAL A 282 16.87 1.77 2.82
CA VAL A 282 16.57 1.01 4.04
C VAL A 282 16.79 -0.49 3.82
N LEU A 283 16.33 -1.05 2.69
CA LEU A 283 16.56 -2.45 2.34
C LEU A 283 18.05 -2.72 2.15
N ALA A 284 18.78 -1.84 1.46
CA ALA A 284 20.23 -1.96 1.28
C ALA A 284 20.97 -1.99 2.63
N ALA A 285 20.62 -1.10 3.55
CA ALA A 285 21.19 -1.07 4.90
C ALA A 285 20.88 -2.35 5.69
N TYR A 286 19.62 -2.81 5.65
CA TYR A 286 19.20 -4.01 6.36
C TYR A 286 19.93 -5.28 5.90
N PHE A 287 20.13 -5.43 4.59
CA PHE A 287 20.81 -6.59 4.00
C PHE A 287 22.31 -6.40 3.83
N ASN A 288 22.90 -5.32 4.34
CA ASN A 288 24.31 -4.98 4.18
C ASN A 288 24.76 -4.97 2.69
N VAL A 289 23.87 -4.55 1.81
CA VAL A 289 24.20 -4.32 0.40
C VAL A 289 25.05 -3.05 0.32
N PRO A 290 26.25 -3.11 -0.30
CA PRO A 290 27.07 -1.92 -0.46
C PRO A 290 26.26 -0.81 -1.13
N CYS A 291 26.30 0.39 -0.57
CA CYS A 291 25.67 1.56 -1.18
C CYS A 291 26.33 1.78 -2.54
N LEU A 292 25.62 1.49 -3.62
CA LEU A 292 25.99 1.96 -4.93
C LEU A 292 25.74 3.48 -4.88
N LEU A 293 26.78 4.24 -4.50
CA LEU A 293 26.78 5.68 -4.57
C LEU A 293 26.25 6.05 -5.96
N TYR A 294 25.09 6.64 -6.00
CA TYR A 294 24.61 7.37 -7.17
C TYR A 294 25.62 8.49 -7.38
N THR A 295 26.65 8.24 -8.17
CA THR A 295 27.50 9.27 -8.75
C THR A 295 26.74 9.86 -9.93
N SER A 296 25.60 10.50 -9.66
CA SER A 296 25.11 11.55 -10.53
C SER A 296 26.01 12.76 -10.29
N PRO A 297 26.73 13.25 -11.29
CA PRO A 297 27.46 14.49 -11.11
C PRO A 297 26.43 15.57 -10.78
N SER A 298 26.61 16.20 -9.62
CA SER A 298 25.86 17.39 -9.25
C SER A 298 25.98 18.37 -10.42
N PRO A 299 24.87 18.90 -10.97
CA PRO A 299 24.97 19.98 -11.93
C PRO A 299 25.64 21.16 -11.23
N ARG A 300 26.76 21.60 -11.77
CA ARG A 300 27.47 22.85 -11.37
C ARG A 300 26.66 24.06 -11.77
#